data_4add883ee5649e76b3204091a47ce380
#
_entry.id   4add883ee5649e76b3204091a47ce380
#
_cell.length_a   1.000
_cell.length_b   1.000
_cell.length_c   1.000
_cell.angle_alpha   90.00
_cell.angle_beta   90.00
_cell.angle_gamma   90.00
#
_symmetry.space_group_name_H-M   'P 1'
#
loop_
_entity.id
_entity.type
_entity.pdbx_description
1 polymer ?
#
loop_
_entity_poly.entity_id
_entity_poly.type
_entity_poly.pdbx_seq_one_letter_code
_entity_poly.pdbx_strand_id
1 'polypeptide(L)'
;MRQSLKKQILSAWTMTAHVRGWIRVSKFLADRIPVLGRLLSMFLDRLLLLVYGVDVTSQNMFVADLRIPHPVGVLLGGNGMHSCGTVVINSGVKFVGRSPANPDYLERHALKRVFEIGHNVVFGANTVVVGPVTICDNVVVATMSLVNKDITEPGVYAGVPLRKISNQITHEWI
;
A
#
# COMPACT_ATOMS: atom_id res chain seq x y z
N MET A 1 3.25 18.00 29.25
CA MET A 1 2.01 17.23 29.05
C MET A 1 1.06 17.84 28.00
N ARG A 2 0.73 19.12 28.00
CA ARG A 2 -0.15 19.79 27.01
C ARG A 2 0.35 19.80 25.55
N GLN A 3 1.67 19.87 25.31
CA GLN A 3 2.22 19.81 23.93
C GLN A 3 2.12 18.40 23.32
N SER A 4 2.19 17.35 24.12
CA SER A 4 2.00 15.96 23.68
C SER A 4 0.58 15.70 23.18
N LEU A 5 -0.43 16.21 23.89
CA LEU A 5 -1.83 16.03 23.52
C LEU A 5 -2.20 16.76 22.23
N LYS A 6 -1.71 18.00 22.05
CA LYS A 6 -1.90 18.76 20.79
C LYS A 6 -1.26 18.04 19.59
N LYS A 7 -0.05 17.49 19.74
CA LYS A 7 0.61 16.70 18.68
C LYS A 7 -0.18 15.43 18.35
N GLN A 8 -0.71 14.73 19.35
CA GLN A 8 -1.54 13.53 19.15
C GLN A 8 -2.86 13.85 18.44
N ILE A 9 -3.53 14.94 18.81
CA ILE A 9 -4.76 15.38 18.13
C ILE A 9 -4.46 15.80 16.68
N LEU A 10 -3.41 16.58 16.43
CA LEU A 10 -3.01 16.97 15.08
C LEU A 10 -2.61 15.77 14.22
N SER A 11 -1.90 14.79 14.77
CA SER A 11 -1.55 13.57 14.03
C SER A 11 -2.76 12.70 13.68
N ALA A 12 -3.80 12.71 14.51
CA ALA A 12 -5.05 12.01 14.24
C ALA A 12 -5.86 12.64 13.09
N TRP A 13 -5.62 13.90 12.78
CA TRP A 13 -6.27 14.62 11.68
C TRP A 13 -5.52 14.55 10.35
N THR A 14 -4.42 13.79 10.26
CA THR A 14 -3.71 13.60 9.01
C THR A 14 -4.49 12.71 8.05
N MET A 15 -4.34 12.95 6.74
CA MET A 15 -4.95 12.11 5.71
C MET A 15 -4.56 10.63 5.88
N THR A 16 -3.30 10.37 6.21
CA THR A 16 -2.80 9.03 6.53
C THR A 16 -3.59 8.37 7.67
N ALA A 17 -3.85 9.09 8.76
CA ALA A 17 -4.57 8.54 9.91
C ALA A 17 -6.02 8.19 9.55
N HIS A 18 -6.69 9.07 8.80
CA HIS A 18 -8.05 8.85 8.33
C HIS A 18 -8.15 7.64 7.41
N VAL A 19 -7.36 7.60 6.33
CA VAL A 19 -7.38 6.50 5.35
C VAL A 19 -7.04 5.17 6.02
N ARG A 20 -5.99 5.14 6.86
CA ARG A 20 -5.60 3.94 7.61
C ARG A 20 -6.68 3.49 8.59
N GLY A 21 -7.29 4.43 9.30
CA GLY A 21 -8.39 4.15 10.23
C GLY A 21 -9.58 3.54 9.49
N TRP A 22 -9.93 4.10 8.36
CA TRP A 22 -11.02 3.62 7.52
C TRP A 22 -10.78 2.19 7.02
N ILE A 23 -9.59 1.92 6.46
CA ILE A 23 -9.20 0.59 6.00
C ILE A 23 -9.26 -0.44 7.16
N ARG A 24 -8.79 -0.07 8.37
CA ARG A 24 -8.84 -0.95 9.54
C ARG A 24 -10.28 -1.26 9.98
N VAL A 25 -11.14 -0.26 10.01
CA VAL A 25 -12.57 -0.45 10.36
C VAL A 25 -13.27 -1.31 9.33
N SER A 26 -13.07 -1.03 8.04
CA SER A 26 -13.62 -1.82 6.93
C SER A 26 -13.20 -3.28 7.03
N LYS A 27 -11.90 -3.53 7.22
CA LYS A 27 -11.36 -4.89 7.41
C LYS A 27 -11.92 -5.57 8.65
N PHE A 28 -11.97 -4.89 9.78
CA PHE A 28 -12.51 -5.42 11.03
C PHE A 28 -13.96 -5.91 10.88
N LEU A 29 -14.80 -5.10 10.21
CA LEU A 29 -16.20 -5.48 9.94
C LEU A 29 -16.28 -6.75 9.07
N ALA A 30 -15.47 -6.82 8.02
CA ALA A 30 -15.44 -7.98 7.14
C ALA A 30 -14.98 -9.26 7.83
N ASP A 31 -14.01 -9.15 8.74
CA ASP A 31 -13.44 -10.29 9.44
C ASP A 31 -14.33 -10.78 10.60
N ARG A 32 -15.13 -9.89 11.21
CA ARG A 32 -15.92 -10.19 12.42
C ARG A 32 -17.38 -10.51 12.16
N ILE A 33 -17.98 -9.96 11.11
CA ILE A 33 -19.41 -10.11 10.83
C ILE A 33 -19.58 -10.83 9.49
N PRO A 34 -19.97 -12.12 9.51
CA PRO A 34 -20.18 -12.88 8.27
C PRO A 34 -21.25 -12.21 7.38
N VAL A 35 -21.04 -12.24 6.08
CA VAL A 35 -21.92 -11.69 5.02
C VAL A 35 -22.18 -10.20 5.17
N LEU A 36 -22.89 -9.74 6.19
CA LEU A 36 -23.23 -8.32 6.38
C LEU A 36 -21.98 -7.46 6.55
N GLY A 37 -20.98 -7.91 7.31
CA GLY A 37 -19.73 -7.18 7.49
C GLY A 37 -18.94 -7.05 6.19
N ARG A 38 -18.97 -8.06 5.32
CA ARG A 38 -18.36 -7.99 3.99
C ARG A 38 -19.06 -6.96 3.10
N LEU A 39 -20.38 -6.91 3.12
CA LEU A 39 -21.15 -5.92 2.38
C LEU A 39 -20.87 -4.49 2.89
N LEU A 40 -20.84 -4.31 4.21
CA LEU A 40 -20.47 -3.03 4.82
C LEU A 40 -19.03 -2.62 4.48
N SER A 41 -18.10 -3.55 4.52
CA SER A 41 -16.70 -3.31 4.11
C SER A 41 -16.63 -2.83 2.65
N MET A 42 -17.30 -3.51 1.74
CA MET A 42 -17.35 -3.09 0.32
C MET A 42 -17.95 -1.69 0.17
N PHE A 43 -19.01 -1.37 0.92
CA PHE A 43 -19.60 -0.04 0.92
C PHE A 43 -18.62 1.03 1.44
N LEU A 44 -17.93 0.75 2.56
CA LEU A 44 -16.92 1.64 3.11
C LEU A 44 -15.74 1.85 2.15
N ASP A 45 -15.28 0.81 1.46
CA ASP A 45 -14.23 0.91 0.45
C ASP A 45 -14.67 1.81 -0.72
N ARG A 46 -15.95 1.76 -1.13
CA ARG A 46 -16.51 2.68 -2.14
C ARG A 46 -16.63 4.13 -1.65
N LEU A 47 -16.96 4.33 -0.38
CA LEU A 47 -16.92 5.65 0.22
C LEU A 47 -15.50 6.21 0.30
N LEU A 48 -14.51 5.37 0.61
CA LEU A 48 -13.10 5.76 0.62
C LEU A 48 -12.63 6.23 -0.76
N LEU A 49 -13.07 5.54 -1.82
CA LEU A 49 -12.82 5.97 -3.20
C LEU A 49 -13.46 7.35 -3.49
N LEU A 50 -14.70 7.55 -3.09
CA LEU A 50 -15.41 8.81 -3.35
C LEU A 50 -14.83 9.99 -2.57
N VAL A 51 -14.44 9.79 -1.31
CA VAL A 51 -14.01 10.87 -0.42
C VAL A 51 -12.51 11.19 -0.62
N TYR A 52 -11.66 10.17 -0.78
CA TYR A 52 -10.20 10.33 -0.80
C TYR A 52 -9.55 9.95 -2.13
N GLY A 53 -10.31 9.40 -3.08
CA GLY A 53 -9.76 8.93 -4.35
C GLY A 53 -8.84 7.70 -4.20
N VAL A 54 -9.07 6.88 -3.15
CA VAL A 54 -8.33 5.63 -2.91
C VAL A 54 -9.22 4.46 -3.28
N ASP A 55 -8.84 3.73 -4.32
CA ASP A 55 -9.47 2.44 -4.65
C ASP A 55 -8.72 1.31 -3.93
N VAL A 56 -9.39 0.71 -2.95
CA VAL A 56 -8.81 -0.33 -2.10
C VAL A 56 -9.82 -1.46 -1.86
N THR A 57 -9.29 -2.67 -1.69
CA THR A 57 -10.02 -3.80 -1.11
C THR A 57 -9.47 -4.06 0.28
N SER A 58 -10.06 -3.42 1.30
CA SER A 58 -9.56 -3.43 2.68
C SER A 58 -9.37 -4.83 3.25
N GLN A 59 -10.20 -5.78 2.85
CA GLN A 59 -10.14 -7.18 3.28
C GLN A 59 -8.82 -7.88 2.91
N ASN A 60 -8.12 -7.39 1.88
CA ASN A 60 -6.89 -7.98 1.37
C ASN A 60 -5.64 -7.16 1.75
N MET A 61 -5.80 -6.21 2.69
CA MET A 61 -4.69 -5.39 3.20
C MET A 61 -4.16 -5.97 4.51
N PHE A 62 -2.92 -6.45 4.50
CA PHE A 62 -2.21 -7.04 5.64
C PHE A 62 -0.90 -6.26 5.89
N VAL A 63 -1.01 -4.95 6.05
CA VAL A 63 0.12 -4.03 6.24
C VAL A 63 0.08 -3.47 7.66
N ALA A 64 1.18 -3.63 8.40
CA ALA A 64 1.26 -3.22 9.80
C ALA A 64 1.19 -1.70 9.96
N ASP A 65 1.98 -0.95 9.19
CA ASP A 65 1.98 0.52 9.20
C ASP A 65 1.91 1.07 7.76
N LEU A 66 0.69 1.28 7.29
CA LEU A 66 0.42 1.87 5.99
C LEU A 66 0.32 3.40 6.12
N ARG A 67 1.13 4.12 5.35
CA ARG A 67 1.11 5.59 5.29
C ARG A 67 0.78 6.06 3.89
N ILE A 68 -0.28 6.85 3.75
CA ILE A 68 -0.72 7.44 2.48
C ILE A 68 -0.88 8.95 2.69
N PRO A 69 0.23 9.72 2.61
CA PRO A 69 0.20 11.16 2.86
C PRO A 69 -0.70 11.93 1.89
N HIS A 70 -0.71 11.50 0.63
CA HIS A 70 -1.48 12.11 -0.45
C HIS A 70 -2.29 11.02 -1.18
N PRO A 71 -3.53 10.76 -0.75
CA PRO A 71 -4.26 9.55 -1.15
C PRO A 71 -4.79 9.57 -2.59
N VAL A 72 -4.89 10.72 -3.23
CA VAL A 72 -5.56 10.88 -4.53
C VAL A 72 -4.96 9.99 -5.61
N GLY A 73 -5.81 9.19 -6.26
CA GLY A 73 -5.43 8.32 -7.38
C GLY A 73 -4.66 7.06 -7.00
N VAL A 74 -4.63 6.72 -5.70
CA VAL A 74 -4.00 5.48 -5.23
C VAL A 74 -4.92 4.31 -5.52
N LEU A 75 -4.37 3.26 -6.14
CA LEU A 75 -5.05 1.99 -6.39
C LEU A 75 -4.32 0.87 -5.66
N LEU A 76 -4.96 0.30 -4.66
CA LEU A 76 -4.49 -0.86 -3.91
C LEU A 76 -5.39 -2.06 -4.24
N GLY A 77 -5.20 -2.62 -5.42
CA GLY A 77 -6.08 -3.64 -5.97
C GLY A 77 -6.26 -4.86 -5.07
N GLY A 78 -7.34 -5.63 -5.31
CA GLY A 78 -7.82 -6.72 -4.48
C GLY A 78 -6.95 -8.00 -4.43
N ASN A 79 -5.67 -7.89 -4.78
CA ASN A 79 -4.76 -9.04 -5.00
C ASN A 79 -3.97 -9.48 -3.76
N GLY A 80 -4.15 -8.78 -2.64
CA GLY A 80 -3.45 -9.03 -1.37
C GLY A 80 -2.09 -8.34 -1.28
N MET A 81 -1.94 -7.48 -0.25
CA MET A 81 -0.69 -6.79 0.08
C MET A 81 -0.28 -7.14 1.51
N HIS A 82 0.92 -7.65 1.67
CA HIS A 82 1.50 -8.01 2.96
C HIS A 82 2.75 -7.20 3.26
N SER A 83 2.84 -6.67 4.48
CA SER A 83 4.05 -6.10 5.04
C SER A 83 3.99 -6.13 6.57
N CYS A 84 5.10 -6.52 7.20
CA CYS A 84 5.25 -6.42 8.64
C CYS A 84 5.78 -5.06 9.11
N GLY A 85 6.10 -4.15 8.18
CA GLY A 85 6.73 -2.87 8.47
C GLY A 85 5.97 -1.66 7.95
N THR A 86 6.68 -0.55 7.84
CA THR A 86 6.17 0.70 7.30
C THR A 86 6.21 0.67 5.78
N VAL A 87 5.07 0.98 5.16
CA VAL A 87 4.95 1.18 3.72
C VAL A 87 4.35 2.56 3.46
N VAL A 88 5.10 3.38 2.75
CA VAL A 88 4.66 4.74 2.35
C VAL A 88 4.24 4.73 0.89
N ILE A 89 3.03 5.15 0.62
CA ILE A 89 2.43 5.17 -0.72
C ILE A 89 2.01 6.60 -1.05
N ASN A 90 2.65 7.21 -2.03
CA ASN A 90 2.31 8.56 -2.48
C ASN A 90 1.20 8.56 -3.52
N SER A 91 0.75 9.77 -3.91
CA SER A 91 -0.36 9.95 -4.86
C SER A 91 -0.15 9.22 -6.18
N GLY A 92 -1.23 8.71 -6.75
CA GLY A 92 -1.22 8.08 -8.07
C GLY A 92 -0.52 6.73 -8.16
N VAL A 93 -0.01 6.17 -7.05
CA VAL A 93 0.60 4.84 -7.03
C VAL A 93 -0.45 3.77 -7.29
N LYS A 94 -0.12 2.81 -8.15
CA LYS A 94 -1.04 1.74 -8.56
C LYS A 94 -0.40 0.37 -8.37
N PHE A 95 -1.08 -0.50 -7.63
CA PHE A 95 -0.76 -1.91 -7.50
C PHE A 95 -1.72 -2.72 -8.37
N VAL A 96 -1.22 -3.32 -9.43
CA VAL A 96 -2.01 -4.08 -10.40
C VAL A 96 -1.50 -5.49 -10.56
N GLY A 97 -2.40 -6.46 -10.71
CA GLY A 97 -2.03 -7.84 -10.99
C GLY A 97 -1.63 -8.05 -12.45
N ARG A 98 -0.82 -9.07 -12.70
CA ARG A 98 -0.56 -9.57 -14.06
C ARG A 98 -1.77 -10.32 -14.62
N SER A 99 -1.64 -10.69 -15.90
CA SER A 99 -2.62 -11.55 -16.55
C SER A 99 -2.91 -12.82 -15.75
N PRO A 100 -4.18 -13.21 -15.61
CA PRO A 100 -4.59 -14.43 -14.93
C PRO A 100 -3.99 -15.74 -15.48
N ALA A 101 -3.40 -15.71 -16.67
CA ALA A 101 -2.72 -16.87 -17.26
C ALA A 101 -1.34 -17.17 -16.66
N ASN A 102 -0.81 -16.33 -15.78
CA ASN A 102 0.48 -16.57 -15.11
C ASN A 102 0.28 -17.50 -13.90
N PRO A 103 0.92 -18.70 -13.85
CA PRO A 103 0.73 -19.66 -12.75
C PRO A 103 1.14 -19.11 -11.38
N ASP A 104 2.27 -18.39 -11.30
CA ASP A 104 2.75 -17.77 -10.06
C ASP A 104 1.77 -16.69 -9.56
N TYR A 105 1.16 -15.93 -10.47
CA TYR A 105 0.10 -14.99 -10.12
C TYR A 105 -1.12 -15.72 -9.52
N LEU A 106 -1.56 -16.81 -10.13
CA LEU A 106 -2.73 -17.55 -9.66
C LEU A 106 -2.52 -18.13 -8.25
N GLU A 107 -1.35 -18.70 -8.00
CA GLU A 107 -1.01 -19.25 -6.69
C GLU A 107 -0.97 -18.14 -5.62
N ARG A 108 -0.23 -17.08 -5.85
CA ARG A 108 -0.10 -15.97 -4.90
C ARG A 108 -1.41 -15.19 -4.72
N HIS A 109 -2.23 -15.10 -5.76
CA HIS A 109 -3.56 -14.51 -5.68
C HIS A 109 -4.51 -15.34 -4.80
N ALA A 110 -4.50 -16.67 -4.94
CA ALA A 110 -5.29 -17.56 -4.09
C ALA A 110 -4.93 -17.41 -2.60
N LEU A 111 -3.63 -17.18 -2.31
CA LEU A 111 -3.10 -16.93 -0.97
C LEU A 111 -3.24 -15.46 -0.52
N LYS A 112 -3.75 -14.56 -1.38
CA LYS A 112 -3.79 -13.11 -1.16
C LYS A 112 -2.42 -12.48 -0.89
N ARG A 113 -1.38 -12.98 -1.56
CA ARG A 113 0.04 -12.61 -1.37
C ARG A 113 0.70 -12.12 -2.67
N VAL A 114 -0.02 -11.45 -3.51
CA VAL A 114 0.51 -10.95 -4.80
C VAL A 114 1.59 -9.89 -4.58
N PHE A 115 1.46 -9.08 -3.52
CA PHE A 115 2.43 -8.05 -3.17
C PHE A 115 3.00 -8.35 -1.78
N GLU A 116 4.26 -8.78 -1.74
CA GLU A 116 5.02 -8.97 -0.50
C GLU A 116 6.04 -7.86 -0.37
N ILE A 117 5.85 -7.01 0.65
CA ILE A 117 6.63 -5.78 0.81
C ILE A 117 7.33 -5.83 2.15
N GLY A 118 8.63 -5.57 2.14
CA GLY A 118 9.46 -5.52 3.33
C GLY A 118 9.20 -4.30 4.22
N HIS A 119 10.12 -4.09 5.16
CA HIS A 119 10.10 -2.95 6.07
C HIS A 119 10.66 -1.70 5.39
N ASN A 120 10.11 -0.54 5.74
CA ASN A 120 10.61 0.76 5.28
C ASN A 120 10.66 0.87 3.75
N VAL A 121 9.54 0.61 3.10
CA VAL A 121 9.43 0.72 1.65
C VAL A 121 8.61 1.96 1.28
N VAL A 122 9.14 2.76 0.38
CA VAL A 122 8.51 4.00 -0.11
C VAL A 122 8.25 3.91 -1.60
N PHE A 123 7.02 4.17 -2.00
CA PHE A 123 6.63 4.31 -3.40
C PHE A 123 6.38 5.79 -3.72
N GLY A 124 7.22 6.35 -4.59
CA GLY A 124 7.07 7.69 -5.12
C GLY A 124 5.82 7.85 -5.98
N ALA A 125 5.37 9.10 -6.15
CA ALA A 125 4.13 9.40 -6.86
C ALA A 125 4.10 8.79 -8.27
N ASN A 126 2.91 8.32 -8.69
CA ASN A 126 2.66 7.70 -9.99
C ASN A 126 3.50 6.45 -10.30
N THR A 127 4.07 5.81 -9.30
CA THR A 127 4.70 4.49 -9.46
C THR A 127 3.64 3.44 -9.77
N VAL A 128 3.94 2.55 -10.72
CA VAL A 128 3.11 1.39 -11.03
C VAL A 128 3.85 0.13 -10.58
N VAL A 129 3.17 -0.70 -9.79
CA VAL A 129 3.67 -1.99 -9.31
C VAL A 129 2.84 -3.09 -9.94
N VAL A 130 3.47 -3.93 -10.76
CA VAL A 130 2.81 -5.03 -11.48
C VAL A 130 3.20 -6.35 -10.83
N GLY A 131 2.28 -6.87 -9.98
CA GLY A 131 2.50 -8.14 -9.27
C GLY A 131 2.27 -9.39 -10.13
N PRO A 132 2.74 -10.57 -9.68
CA PRO A 132 3.31 -10.76 -8.35
C PRO A 132 4.72 -10.20 -8.22
N VAL A 133 5.02 -9.59 -7.06
CA VAL A 133 6.36 -9.09 -6.73
C VAL A 133 6.65 -9.22 -5.24
N THR A 134 7.92 -9.47 -4.94
CA THR A 134 8.51 -9.39 -3.60
C THR A 134 9.52 -8.25 -3.56
N ILE A 135 9.40 -7.38 -2.57
CA ILE A 135 10.28 -6.23 -2.37
C ILE A 135 10.91 -6.36 -1.00
N CYS A 136 12.25 -6.36 -0.95
CA CYS A 136 12.99 -6.45 0.31
C CYS A 136 12.86 -5.17 1.16
N ASP A 137 13.45 -5.22 2.35
CA ASP A 137 13.48 -4.09 3.28
C ASP A 137 14.29 -2.92 2.73
N ASN A 138 13.97 -1.71 3.20
CA ASN A 138 14.72 -0.49 2.92
C ASN A 138 14.85 -0.20 1.42
N VAL A 139 13.71 -0.06 0.76
CA VAL A 139 13.63 0.27 -0.66
C VAL A 139 12.87 1.57 -0.87
N VAL A 140 13.42 2.45 -1.69
CA VAL A 140 12.74 3.63 -2.19
C VAL A 140 12.57 3.49 -3.70
N VAL A 141 11.33 3.48 -4.15
CA VAL A 141 10.99 3.54 -5.58
C VAL A 141 10.66 4.98 -5.91
N ALA A 142 11.46 5.59 -6.78
CA ALA A 142 11.27 6.98 -7.20
C ALA A 142 9.98 7.16 -8.01
N THR A 143 9.53 8.41 -8.14
CA THR A 143 8.34 8.78 -8.91
C THR A 143 8.38 8.27 -10.34
N MET A 144 7.19 8.02 -10.94
CA MET A 144 7.05 7.62 -12.35
C MET A 144 7.80 6.34 -12.74
N SER A 145 7.97 5.40 -11.79
CA SER A 145 8.71 4.15 -12.02
C SER A 145 7.77 2.96 -12.22
N LEU A 146 8.28 1.91 -12.90
CA LEU A 146 7.57 0.66 -13.11
C LEU A 146 8.28 -0.49 -12.41
N VAL A 147 7.67 -1.00 -11.33
CA VAL A 147 8.11 -2.21 -10.64
C VAL A 147 7.37 -3.41 -11.22
N ASN A 148 8.06 -4.25 -11.97
CA ASN A 148 7.50 -5.46 -12.58
C ASN A 148 8.35 -6.71 -12.35
N LYS A 149 9.32 -6.62 -11.43
CA LYS A 149 10.21 -7.68 -10.99
C LYS A 149 10.47 -7.53 -9.50
N ASP A 150 10.90 -8.61 -8.87
CA ASP A 150 11.34 -8.60 -7.47
C ASP A 150 12.51 -7.63 -7.26
N ILE A 151 12.51 -6.99 -6.08
CA ILE A 151 13.60 -6.14 -5.61
C ILE A 151 14.23 -6.86 -4.42
N THR A 152 15.42 -7.42 -4.63
CA THR A 152 16.11 -8.28 -3.67
C THR A 152 17.19 -7.56 -2.86
N GLU A 153 17.53 -6.33 -3.24
CA GLU A 153 18.54 -5.53 -2.57
C GLU A 153 18.01 -4.19 -2.10
N PRO A 154 18.37 -3.72 -0.90
CA PRO A 154 18.05 -2.37 -0.44
C PRO A 154 18.61 -1.29 -1.37
N GLY A 155 17.94 -0.14 -1.43
CA GLY A 155 18.41 0.99 -2.21
C GLY A 155 17.30 1.82 -2.84
N VAL A 156 17.72 2.77 -3.67
CA VAL A 156 16.84 3.64 -4.43
C VAL A 156 16.75 3.14 -5.88
N TYR A 157 15.53 2.98 -6.36
CA TYR A 157 15.22 2.48 -7.69
C TYR A 157 14.42 3.49 -8.48
N ALA A 158 14.67 3.61 -9.78
CA ALA A 158 13.95 4.54 -10.64
C ALA A 158 13.78 4.02 -12.08
N GLY A 159 12.75 4.51 -12.74
CA GLY A 159 12.58 4.50 -14.18
C GLY A 159 11.78 3.34 -14.77
N VAL A 160 11.71 3.37 -16.12
CA VAL A 160 11.09 2.35 -16.98
C VAL A 160 12.06 2.06 -18.11
N PRO A 161 12.78 0.94 -18.07
CA PRO A 161 12.76 -0.13 -17.06
C PRO A 161 13.36 0.30 -15.71
N LEU A 162 12.92 -0.37 -14.63
CA LEU A 162 13.41 -0.09 -13.28
C LEU A 162 14.90 -0.43 -13.13
N ARG A 163 15.67 0.49 -12.57
CA ARG A 163 17.09 0.32 -12.27
C ARG A 163 17.43 0.84 -10.89
N LYS A 164 18.35 0.19 -10.21
CA LYS A 164 18.95 0.69 -8.97
C LYS A 164 19.84 1.89 -9.28
N ILE A 165 19.59 3.01 -8.65
CA ILE A 165 20.31 4.27 -8.88
C ILE A 165 21.17 4.70 -7.70
N SER A 166 20.91 4.19 -6.48
CA SER A 166 21.67 4.49 -5.28
C SER A 166 21.56 3.39 -4.24
N ASN A 167 22.60 3.23 -3.43
CA ASN A 167 22.57 2.43 -2.21
C ASN A 167 22.22 3.28 -0.98
N GLN A 168 22.28 4.60 -1.08
CA GLN A 168 21.98 5.51 0.02
C GLN A 168 20.49 5.80 0.06
N ILE A 169 19.86 5.44 1.16
CA ILE A 169 18.47 5.76 1.44
C ILE A 169 18.49 6.91 2.43
N THR A 170 18.04 8.08 2.00
CA THR A 170 17.80 9.18 2.92
C THR A 170 16.49 8.93 3.65
N HIS A 171 16.55 8.90 4.98
CA HIS A 171 15.38 8.66 5.84
C HIS A 171 14.33 9.79 5.82
N GLU A 172 14.55 10.83 5.04
CA GLU A 172 13.63 11.97 4.88
C GLU A 172 12.27 11.57 4.25
N TRP A 173 12.18 10.37 3.68
CA TRP A 173 10.98 9.86 3.00
C TRP A 173 10.14 8.89 3.83
N ILE A 174 10.55 8.54 5.06
CA ILE A 174 9.91 7.51 5.90
C ILE A 174 9.18 8.12 7.10
#